data_685ff037be6267325b65b94af1997c31
#
_entry.id   685ff037be6267325b65b94af1997c31
#
_cell.length_a   1.000
_cell.length_b   1.000
_cell.length_c   1.000
_cell.angle_alpha   90.00
_cell.angle_beta   90.00
_cell.angle_gamma   90.00
#
_symmetry.space_group_name_H-M   'P 1'
#
loop_
_entity.id
_entity.type
_entity.pdbx_description
1 polymer ?
#
loop_
_entity_poly.entity_id
_entity_poly.type
_entity_poly.pdbx_seq_one_letter_code
_entity_poly.pdbx_strand_id
1 'polypeptide(L)'
;MSTKSNTDLREAMFRDVVERYTPLIAKVCYMYARSLDDFNDLQQEVLANLWTSIDGFANRSKLSTWIYRVCINTCITCSARMRRHSEHESLSEQMSLIDESPERLEQLREMYRLIERLDPLEKALIMLWLDGTAYDEIGQIMGITKANVGIRIHRVKDKLTKMSNE
;
A
#
# COMPACT_ATOMS: atom_id res chain seq x y z
N MET A 1 -13.92 -24.63 27.51
CA MET A 1 -12.71 -25.14 26.80
C MET A 1 -12.58 -24.66 25.35
N SER A 2 -13.67 -24.26 24.71
CA SER A 2 -13.67 -23.84 23.28
C SER A 2 -13.04 -22.47 22.98
N THR A 3 -13.08 -21.52 23.89
CA THR A 3 -12.62 -20.13 23.67
C THR A 3 -11.10 -19.98 23.64
N LYS A 4 -10.35 -20.72 24.44
CA LYS A 4 -8.89 -20.69 24.46
C LYS A 4 -8.28 -21.20 23.14
N SER A 5 -8.81 -22.29 22.61
CA SER A 5 -8.35 -22.90 21.35
C SER A 5 -8.57 -21.98 20.14
N ASN A 6 -9.64 -21.18 20.14
CA ASN A 6 -9.95 -20.27 19.04
C ASN A 6 -9.06 -19.01 19.07
N THR A 7 -8.73 -18.52 20.26
CA THR A 7 -7.79 -17.39 20.42
C THR A 7 -6.38 -17.80 20.01
N ASP A 8 -5.92 -18.98 20.42
CA ASP A 8 -4.60 -19.49 20.07
C ASP A 8 -4.44 -19.69 18.54
N LEU A 9 -5.49 -20.16 17.87
CA LEU A 9 -5.51 -20.32 16.41
C LEU A 9 -5.46 -18.98 15.69
N ARG A 10 -6.21 -18.00 16.18
CA ARG A 10 -6.24 -16.64 15.66
C ARG A 10 -4.87 -15.96 15.77
N GLU A 11 -4.23 -16.09 16.94
CA GLU A 11 -2.88 -15.56 17.17
C GLU A 11 -1.85 -16.20 16.25
N ALA A 12 -1.91 -17.52 16.07
CA ALA A 12 -1.02 -18.23 15.16
C ALA A 12 -1.20 -17.79 13.70
N MET A 13 -2.45 -17.64 13.25
CA MET A 13 -2.76 -17.14 11.90
C MET A 13 -2.26 -15.71 11.71
N PHE A 14 -2.49 -14.83 12.67
CA PHE A 14 -2.03 -13.45 12.60
C PHE A 14 -0.50 -13.37 12.57
N ARG A 15 0.20 -14.15 13.37
CA ARG A 15 1.65 -14.21 13.37
C ARG A 15 2.19 -14.66 12.00
N ASP A 16 1.61 -15.69 11.40
CA ASP A 16 1.98 -16.17 10.06
C ASP A 16 1.75 -15.06 9.00
N VAL A 17 0.64 -14.34 9.06
CA VAL A 17 0.35 -13.20 8.19
C VAL A 17 1.41 -12.11 8.34
N VAL A 18 1.73 -11.72 9.56
CA VAL A 18 2.73 -10.68 9.82
C VAL A 18 4.11 -11.11 9.30
N GLU A 19 4.55 -12.32 9.62
CA GLU A 19 5.87 -12.81 9.19
C GLU A 19 6.01 -12.86 7.66
N ARG A 20 4.99 -13.37 6.96
CA ARG A 20 5.03 -13.51 5.50
C ARG A 20 4.85 -12.21 4.74
N TYR A 21 4.02 -11.31 5.25
CA TYR A 21 3.56 -10.14 4.50
C TYR A 21 4.12 -8.82 5.02
N THR A 22 5.05 -8.83 5.97
CA THR A 22 5.75 -7.61 6.42
C THR A 22 6.31 -6.77 5.27
N PRO A 23 6.98 -7.33 4.25
CA PRO A 23 7.48 -6.52 3.13
C PRO A 23 6.37 -5.85 2.32
N LEU A 24 5.24 -6.54 2.11
CA LEU A 24 4.08 -5.98 1.42
C LEU A 24 3.45 -4.84 2.25
N ILE A 25 3.23 -5.07 3.53
CA ILE A 25 2.66 -4.08 4.45
C ILE A 25 3.56 -2.84 4.48
N ALA A 26 4.86 -3.03 4.66
CA ALA A 26 5.84 -1.94 4.67
C ALA A 26 5.82 -1.13 3.37
N LYS A 27 5.79 -1.80 2.22
CA LYS A 27 5.72 -1.14 0.91
C LYS A 27 4.48 -0.27 0.74
N VAL A 28 3.30 -0.79 1.10
CA VAL A 28 2.05 -0.01 1.02
C VAL A 28 2.10 1.17 1.99
N CYS A 29 2.51 0.97 3.23
CA CYS A 29 2.62 2.06 4.21
C CYS A 29 3.61 3.13 3.75
N TYR A 30 4.77 2.73 3.19
CA TYR A 30 5.77 3.64 2.67
C TYR A 30 5.22 4.54 1.55
N MET A 31 4.39 3.99 0.67
CA MET A 31 3.79 4.73 -0.45
C MET A 31 2.86 5.87 0.01
N TYR A 32 2.25 5.73 1.19
CA TYR A 32 1.31 6.71 1.76
C TYR A 32 1.88 7.58 2.87
N ALA A 33 3.02 7.19 3.45
CA ALA A 33 3.67 7.95 4.50
C ALA A 33 4.42 9.17 3.94
N ARG A 34 4.44 10.27 4.70
CA ARG A 34 5.18 11.49 4.37
C ARG A 34 6.39 11.68 5.27
N SER A 35 6.42 10.98 6.39
CA SER A 35 7.50 10.99 7.37
C SER A 35 7.71 9.59 7.95
N LEU A 36 8.79 9.39 8.69
CA LEU A 36 9.02 8.14 9.40
C LEU A 36 7.95 7.91 10.49
N ASP A 37 7.48 8.96 11.14
CA ASP A 37 6.41 8.87 12.12
C ASP A 37 5.10 8.45 11.48
N ASP A 38 4.72 9.03 10.33
CA ASP A 38 3.58 8.60 9.53
C ASP A 38 3.69 7.12 9.15
N PHE A 39 4.86 6.67 8.72
CA PHE A 39 5.10 5.28 8.35
C PHE A 39 4.87 4.33 9.53
N ASN A 40 5.41 4.64 10.70
CA ASN A 40 5.21 3.85 11.90
C ASN A 40 3.75 3.80 12.32
N ASP A 41 3.06 4.93 12.28
CA ASP A 41 1.65 5.04 12.62
C ASP A 41 0.76 4.24 11.65
N LEU A 42 1.04 4.33 10.34
CA LEU A 42 0.34 3.55 9.32
C LEU A 42 0.55 2.05 9.51
N GLN A 43 1.77 1.60 9.80
CA GLN A 43 2.03 0.19 10.08
C GLN A 43 1.25 -0.31 11.29
N GLN A 44 1.22 0.44 12.37
CA GLN A 44 0.46 0.09 13.58
C GLN A 44 -1.05 -0.02 13.29
N GLU A 45 -1.59 0.94 12.56
CA GLU A 45 -3.02 0.96 12.21
C GLU A 45 -3.38 -0.20 11.27
N VAL A 46 -2.53 -0.51 10.29
CA VAL A 46 -2.70 -1.68 9.41
C VAL A 46 -2.68 -2.98 10.20
N LEU A 47 -1.72 -3.16 11.10
CA LEU A 47 -1.63 -4.36 11.94
C LEU A 47 -2.87 -4.50 12.85
N ALA A 48 -3.35 -3.41 13.44
CA ALA A 48 -4.57 -3.40 14.24
C ALA A 48 -5.79 -3.80 13.41
N ASN A 49 -5.93 -3.27 12.20
CA ASN A 49 -7.04 -3.61 11.31
C ASN A 49 -6.96 -5.05 10.77
N LEU A 50 -5.77 -5.56 10.49
CA LEU A 50 -5.58 -6.97 10.15
C LEU A 50 -5.99 -7.87 11.32
N TRP A 51 -5.57 -7.55 12.54
CA TRP A 51 -5.94 -8.30 13.74
C TRP A 51 -7.45 -8.34 13.96
N THR A 52 -8.13 -7.20 13.85
CA THR A 52 -9.58 -7.12 14.08
C THR A 52 -10.40 -7.80 12.99
N SER A 53 -9.90 -7.85 11.76
CA SER A 53 -10.62 -8.39 10.60
C SER A 53 -10.23 -9.81 10.18
N ILE A 54 -9.23 -10.42 10.82
CA ILE A 54 -8.69 -11.72 10.41
C ILE A 54 -9.73 -12.85 10.48
N ASP A 55 -10.64 -12.79 11.46
CA ASP A 55 -11.73 -13.77 11.60
C ASP A 55 -12.74 -13.67 10.46
N GLY A 56 -12.84 -12.52 9.82
CA GLY A 56 -13.72 -12.28 8.67
C GLY A 56 -13.13 -12.70 7.32
N PHE A 57 -11.89 -13.16 7.30
CA PHE A 57 -11.29 -13.70 6.08
C PHE A 57 -11.91 -15.04 5.73
N ALA A 58 -12.82 -15.03 4.77
CA ALA A 58 -13.64 -16.19 4.39
C ALA A 58 -13.06 -16.98 3.20
N ASN A 59 -11.77 -16.87 2.89
CA ASN A 59 -11.11 -17.50 1.75
C ASN A 59 -11.78 -17.24 0.38
N ARG A 60 -12.48 -16.11 0.22
CA ARG A 60 -13.14 -15.71 -1.04
C ARG A 60 -12.14 -15.14 -2.06
N SER A 61 -10.93 -14.85 -1.63
CA SER A 61 -9.81 -14.35 -2.44
C SER A 61 -8.52 -14.97 -1.93
N LYS A 62 -7.42 -14.74 -2.66
CA LYS A 62 -6.08 -15.04 -2.12
C LYS A 62 -5.85 -14.23 -0.86
N LEU A 63 -5.09 -14.78 0.07
CA LEU A 63 -4.72 -14.09 1.31
C LEU A 63 -3.98 -12.76 1.03
N SER A 64 -3.06 -12.77 0.05
CA SER A 64 -2.36 -11.56 -0.39
C SER A 64 -3.31 -10.47 -0.89
N THR A 65 -4.34 -10.83 -1.67
CA THR A 65 -5.36 -9.90 -2.16
C THR A 65 -6.12 -9.25 -1.01
N TRP A 66 -6.51 -10.02 -0.02
CA TRP A 66 -7.20 -9.53 1.16
C TRP A 66 -6.31 -8.59 1.98
N ILE A 67 -5.04 -8.96 2.19
CA ILE A 67 -4.06 -8.12 2.90
C ILE A 67 -3.85 -6.79 2.18
N TYR A 68 -3.66 -6.81 0.85
CA TYR A 68 -3.57 -5.57 0.06
C TYR A 68 -4.79 -4.66 0.27
N ARG A 69 -5.99 -5.22 0.24
CA ARG A 69 -7.23 -4.44 0.48
C ARG A 69 -7.23 -3.78 1.85
N VAL A 70 -6.89 -4.53 2.89
CA VAL A 70 -6.82 -3.98 4.26
C VAL A 70 -5.77 -2.88 4.34
N CYS A 71 -4.56 -3.12 3.82
CA CYS A 71 -3.48 -2.13 3.83
C CYS A 71 -3.86 -0.85 3.09
N ILE A 72 -4.33 -0.97 1.85
CA ILE A 72 -4.68 0.19 1.00
C ILE A 72 -5.83 0.99 1.62
N ASN A 73 -6.90 0.32 2.04
CA ASN A 73 -8.04 1.00 2.66
C ASN A 73 -7.65 1.72 3.96
N THR A 74 -6.84 1.08 4.80
CA THR A 74 -6.33 1.69 6.02
C THR A 74 -5.48 2.92 5.71
N CYS A 75 -4.52 2.78 4.79
CA CYS A 75 -3.62 3.87 4.43
C CYS A 75 -4.35 5.05 3.79
N ILE A 76 -5.33 4.80 2.91
CA ILE A 76 -6.16 5.87 2.32
C ILE A 76 -6.93 6.62 3.41
N THR A 77 -7.56 5.90 4.33
CA THR A 77 -8.34 6.49 5.42
C THR A 77 -7.44 7.29 6.37
N CYS A 78 -6.30 6.74 6.78
CA CYS A 78 -5.38 7.39 7.71
C CYS A 78 -4.67 8.57 7.07
N SER A 79 -4.23 8.47 5.80
CA SER A 79 -3.55 9.56 5.11
C SER A 79 -4.45 10.78 4.93
N ALA A 80 -5.76 10.60 4.76
CA ALA A 80 -6.72 11.70 4.73
C ALA A 80 -6.79 12.47 6.06
N ARG A 81 -6.64 11.76 7.20
CA ARG A 81 -6.55 12.39 8.54
C ARG A 81 -5.22 13.09 8.75
N MET A 82 -4.12 12.48 8.33
CA MET A 82 -2.75 13.00 8.50
C MET A 82 -2.53 14.30 7.72
N ARG A 83 -3.12 14.45 6.51
CA ARG A 83 -3.04 15.68 5.72
C ARG A 83 -3.55 16.92 6.42
N ARG A 84 -4.40 16.76 7.44
CA ARG A 84 -4.95 17.89 8.23
C ARG A 84 -4.01 18.39 9.32
N HIS A 85 -2.91 17.69 9.62
CA HIS A 85 -2.12 17.91 10.83
C HIS A 85 -0.61 18.15 10.62
N SER A 86 -0.04 18.10 9.40
CA SER A 86 1.42 18.25 9.27
C SER A 86 1.90 19.06 8.09
N GLU A 87 2.90 19.91 8.36
CA GLU A 87 3.82 20.50 7.40
C GLU A 87 4.91 19.47 7.03
N HIS A 88 5.41 19.54 5.80
CA HIS A 88 6.03 18.46 5.06
C HIS A 88 7.51 18.22 5.32
N GLU A 89 7.91 16.94 5.50
CA GLU A 89 9.20 16.41 5.05
C GLU A 89 8.94 15.19 4.16
N SER A 90 9.52 15.16 2.97
CA SER A 90 9.31 14.06 2.02
C SER A 90 10.19 12.86 2.36
N LEU A 91 9.60 11.66 2.46
CA LEU A 91 10.34 10.39 2.63
C LEU A 91 11.26 10.06 1.44
N SER A 92 11.00 10.64 0.27
CA SER A 92 11.82 10.42 -0.93
C SER A 92 13.28 10.87 -0.72
N GLU A 93 13.55 11.76 0.25
CA GLU A 93 14.91 12.19 0.61
C GLU A 93 15.66 11.16 1.47
N GLN A 94 14.96 10.21 2.08
CA GLN A 94 15.56 9.19 2.96
C GLN A 94 15.89 7.87 2.24
N MET A 95 15.75 7.78 0.92
CA MET A 95 16.06 6.59 0.12
C MET A 95 17.56 6.26 0.00
N SER A 96 18.40 6.77 0.86
CA SER A 96 19.87 6.56 0.81
C SER A 96 20.34 5.16 1.24
N LEU A 97 19.44 4.21 1.46
CA LEU A 97 19.76 2.85 1.91
C LEU A 97 19.75 1.79 0.81
N ILE A 98 19.57 2.18 -0.46
CA ILE A 98 19.56 1.26 -1.59
C ILE A 98 20.95 1.32 -2.26
N ASP A 99 21.63 0.18 -2.37
CA ASP A 99 22.90 0.02 -3.04
C ASP A 99 22.72 0.02 -4.57
N GLU A 100 22.37 1.21 -5.11
CA GLU A 100 22.10 1.45 -6.53
C GLU A 100 23.01 2.56 -7.08
N SER A 101 23.20 2.60 -8.41
CA SER A 101 23.97 3.69 -9.03
C SER A 101 23.32 5.05 -8.80
N PRO A 102 24.12 6.14 -8.72
CA PRO A 102 23.57 7.49 -8.47
C PRO A 102 22.50 7.91 -9.47
N GLU A 103 22.65 7.56 -10.76
CA GLU A 103 21.69 7.88 -11.81
C GLU A 103 20.37 7.14 -11.62
N ARG A 104 20.42 5.88 -11.20
CA ARG A 104 19.25 5.06 -10.96
C ARG A 104 18.50 5.50 -9.71
N LEU A 105 19.22 5.91 -8.67
CA LEU A 105 18.64 6.52 -7.47
C LEU A 105 17.90 7.81 -7.80
N GLU A 106 18.44 8.67 -8.66
CA GLU A 106 17.78 9.92 -9.05
C GLU A 106 16.52 9.64 -9.87
N GLN A 107 16.55 8.68 -10.79
CA GLN A 107 15.35 8.26 -11.53
C GLN A 107 14.25 7.71 -10.60
N LEU A 108 14.63 6.92 -9.61
CA LEU A 108 13.68 6.40 -8.60
C LEU A 108 13.10 7.54 -7.76
N ARG A 109 13.90 8.49 -7.31
CA ARG A 109 13.44 9.65 -6.55
C ARG A 109 12.45 10.49 -7.36
N GLU A 110 12.76 10.74 -8.63
CA GLU A 110 11.85 11.48 -9.52
C GLU A 110 10.54 10.74 -9.71
N MET A 111 10.58 9.43 -9.94
CA MET A 111 9.37 8.61 -10.02
C MET A 111 8.52 8.71 -8.75
N TYR A 112 9.15 8.61 -7.56
CA TYR A 112 8.42 8.74 -6.29
C TYR A 112 7.83 10.13 -6.10
N ARG A 113 8.54 11.22 -6.46
CA ARG A 113 8.00 12.58 -6.41
C ARG A 113 6.76 12.75 -7.28
N LEU A 114 6.77 12.15 -8.47
CA LEU A 114 5.60 12.16 -9.36
C LEU A 114 4.41 11.37 -8.78
N ILE A 115 4.69 10.20 -8.22
CA ILE A 115 3.68 9.35 -7.58
C ILE A 115 3.08 10.04 -6.34
N GLU A 116 3.87 10.78 -5.57
CA GLU A 116 3.38 11.54 -4.41
C GLU A 116 2.31 12.58 -4.79
N ARG A 117 2.34 13.10 -6.01
CA ARG A 117 1.35 14.07 -6.54
C ARG A 117 0.04 13.44 -6.98
N LEU A 118 -0.04 12.11 -7.04
CA LEU A 118 -1.26 11.37 -7.40
C LEU A 118 -2.25 11.36 -6.23
N ASP A 119 -3.54 11.21 -6.55
CA ASP A 119 -4.52 10.96 -5.50
C ASP A 119 -4.34 9.57 -4.88
N PRO A 120 -4.89 9.32 -3.67
CA PRO A 120 -4.67 8.05 -2.97
C PRO A 120 -5.09 6.80 -3.74
N LEU A 121 -6.14 6.85 -4.54
CA LEU A 121 -6.60 5.71 -5.36
C LEU A 121 -5.70 5.51 -6.60
N GLU A 122 -5.26 6.60 -7.22
CA GLU A 122 -4.28 6.56 -8.32
C GLU A 122 -2.95 5.95 -7.85
N LYS A 123 -2.48 6.31 -6.65
CA LYS A 123 -1.28 5.72 -6.03
C LYS A 123 -1.42 4.21 -5.89
N ALA A 124 -2.53 3.72 -5.36
CA ALA A 124 -2.77 2.30 -5.21
C ALA A 124 -2.73 1.58 -6.57
N LEU A 125 -3.41 2.12 -7.57
CA LEU A 125 -3.46 1.53 -8.92
C LEU A 125 -2.08 1.43 -9.56
N ILE A 126 -1.30 2.51 -9.52
CA ILE A 126 0.02 2.53 -10.16
C ILE A 126 1.02 1.64 -9.41
N MET A 127 0.95 1.60 -8.08
CA MET A 127 1.78 0.71 -7.26
C MET A 127 1.53 -0.76 -7.62
N LEU A 128 0.28 -1.19 -7.65
CA LEU A 128 -0.10 -2.57 -8.01
C LEU A 128 0.32 -2.92 -9.44
N TRP A 129 0.18 -1.97 -10.36
CA TRP A 129 0.62 -2.17 -11.74
C TRP A 129 2.14 -2.29 -11.86
N LEU A 130 2.91 -1.48 -11.15
CA LEU A 130 4.38 -1.55 -11.12
C LEU A 130 4.88 -2.85 -10.51
N ASP A 131 4.14 -3.42 -9.57
CA ASP A 131 4.41 -4.75 -8.99
C ASP A 131 4.10 -5.91 -9.94
N GLY A 132 3.59 -5.65 -11.14
CA GLY A 132 3.21 -6.68 -12.09
C GLY A 132 1.93 -7.44 -11.72
N THR A 133 1.10 -6.89 -10.84
CA THR A 133 -0.18 -7.48 -10.45
C THR A 133 -1.11 -7.54 -11.66
N ALA A 134 -1.74 -8.68 -11.89
CA ALA A 134 -2.69 -8.85 -12.98
C ALA A 134 -3.93 -7.95 -12.82
N TYR A 135 -4.48 -7.45 -13.91
CA TYR A 135 -5.63 -6.52 -13.89
C TYR A 135 -6.86 -7.10 -13.20
N ASP A 136 -7.10 -8.42 -13.30
CA ASP A 136 -8.17 -9.09 -12.56
C ASP A 136 -7.96 -8.99 -11.04
N GLU A 137 -6.72 -9.18 -10.59
CA GLU A 137 -6.35 -9.12 -9.19
C GLU A 137 -6.38 -7.67 -8.67
N ILE A 138 -5.90 -6.72 -9.46
CA ILE A 138 -6.05 -5.28 -9.15
C ILE A 138 -7.53 -4.93 -8.99
N GLY A 139 -8.38 -5.41 -9.88
CA GLY A 139 -9.83 -5.23 -9.78
C GLY A 139 -10.42 -5.79 -8.49
N GLN A 140 -9.99 -6.97 -8.07
CA GLN A 140 -10.40 -7.57 -6.79
C GLN A 140 -9.92 -6.75 -5.58
N ILE A 141 -8.67 -6.28 -5.61
CA ILE A 141 -8.10 -5.45 -4.54
C ILE A 141 -8.83 -4.11 -4.44
N MET A 142 -9.08 -3.46 -5.57
CA MET A 142 -9.65 -2.10 -5.63
C MET A 142 -11.18 -2.07 -5.65
N GLY A 143 -11.84 -3.21 -5.80
CA GLY A 143 -13.31 -3.30 -5.88
C GLY A 143 -13.88 -2.73 -7.20
N ILE A 144 -13.16 -2.84 -8.30
CA ILE A 144 -13.56 -2.37 -9.63
C ILE A 144 -13.40 -3.48 -10.69
N THR A 145 -14.05 -3.32 -11.84
CA THR A 145 -13.93 -4.28 -12.93
C THR A 145 -12.55 -4.23 -13.60
N LYS A 146 -12.11 -5.34 -14.19
CA LYS A 146 -10.88 -5.42 -14.99
C LYS A 146 -10.81 -4.34 -16.07
N ALA A 147 -11.91 -4.08 -16.78
CA ALA A 147 -11.99 -3.04 -17.79
C ALA A 147 -11.73 -1.64 -17.21
N ASN A 148 -12.31 -1.35 -16.05
CA ASN A 148 -12.08 -0.09 -15.35
C ASN A 148 -10.63 0.04 -14.84
N VAL A 149 -9.99 -1.06 -14.42
CA VAL A 149 -8.56 -1.07 -14.08
C VAL A 149 -7.73 -0.57 -15.25
N GLY A 150 -7.91 -1.15 -16.44
CA GLY A 150 -7.18 -0.77 -17.64
C GLY A 150 -7.35 0.71 -17.99
N ILE A 151 -8.59 1.19 -17.99
CA ILE A 151 -8.90 2.61 -18.28
C ILE A 151 -8.24 3.54 -17.27
N ARG A 152 -8.33 3.22 -15.97
CA ARG A 152 -7.77 4.06 -14.91
C ARG A 152 -6.25 4.07 -14.91
N ILE A 153 -5.60 2.92 -15.11
CA ILE A 153 -4.15 2.83 -15.23
C ILE A 153 -3.65 3.66 -16.41
N HIS A 154 -4.32 3.57 -17.57
CA HIS A 154 -3.97 4.39 -18.73
C HIS A 154 -4.02 5.88 -18.40
N ARG A 155 -5.10 6.36 -17.77
CA ARG A 155 -5.23 7.75 -17.35
C ARG A 155 -4.14 8.19 -16.36
N VAL A 156 -3.80 7.34 -15.40
CA VAL A 156 -2.73 7.63 -14.42
C VAL A 156 -1.38 7.74 -15.12
N LYS A 157 -1.09 6.83 -16.06
CA LYS A 157 0.14 6.90 -16.87
C LYS A 157 0.24 8.16 -17.69
N ASP A 158 -0.84 8.56 -18.35
CA ASP A 158 -0.90 9.81 -19.11
C ASP A 158 -0.69 11.04 -18.21
N LYS A 159 -1.28 11.01 -17.01
CA LYS A 159 -1.08 12.07 -16.00
C LYS A 159 0.37 12.16 -15.56
N LEU A 160 1.00 11.03 -15.25
CA LEU A 160 2.43 10.97 -14.88
C LEU A 160 3.34 11.47 -15.99
N THR A 161 3.07 11.08 -17.25
CA THR A 161 3.83 11.55 -18.42
C THR A 161 3.72 13.07 -18.58
N LYS A 162 2.54 13.65 -18.41
CA LYS A 162 2.35 15.11 -18.45
C LYS A 162 3.12 15.81 -17.35
N MET A 163 3.05 15.30 -16.12
CA MET A 163 3.78 15.87 -14.97
C MET A 163 5.30 15.76 -15.11
N SER A 164 5.81 14.72 -15.77
CA SER A 164 7.23 14.55 -16.03
C SER A 164 7.78 15.51 -17.10
N ASN A 165 6.91 16.07 -17.94
CA ASN A 165 7.29 17.01 -19.00
C ASN A 165 7.12 18.50 -18.58
N GLU A 166 6.63 18.75 -17.36
CA GLU A 166 6.54 20.09 -16.77
C GLU A 166 7.86 20.51 -16.12
#